data_5b8d3bcd65bc716efcbadb7bd5e6461c
#
_entry.id   5b8d3bcd65bc716efcbadb7bd5e6461c
#
_cell.length_a   1.000
_cell.length_b   1.000
_cell.length_c   1.000
_cell.angle_alpha   90.00
_cell.angle_beta   90.00
_cell.angle_gamma   90.00
#
_symmetry.space_group_name_H-M   'P 1'
#
loop_
_entity.id
_entity.type
_entity.pdbx_description
1 polymer ?
#
loop_
_entity_poly.entity_id
_entity_poly.type
_entity_poly.pdbx_seq_one_letter_code
_entity_poly.pdbx_strand_id
1 'polypeptide(L)'
;MTGATNMATRVDRGGKQGKTGGSGLGLFALAAGAFVLGAAEFVMMGILPQTAQTLQVSIPTAGHFISAYAIGVCVGTLMLVFGRRIPPRTLIVMFMVIACAGNALSAMAVNAPMLVGARFLAGLPHGAFFGTATLIAKLLARKGKEARAVASMVTGQTVANMLGVPAGTLLAEHMSWRLAFVALAACAAVTAVLARAWIPSVAPVRDAGLRGQFRFLRQPGPWMVLIAVFVGNTGIFCWWSYVSPWLQKVGGWPNNTISALMMLAGFGMVVGGLIGGRIADRWVPGGTSALGQCIACLGLLAVFLVPGSRWSTALFAFVISFALFFVSAPQQLLMAEAGTGGGELIGGATVQIAFNFGNAVGSMVGGGVLDASHMNYHYPALSGVPFAALAVLLLVLYSVRYERRGRDVDLLRA
;
A
#
# COMPACT_ATOMS: atom_id res chain seq x y z
N MET A 1 -14.08 27.42 58.97
CA MET A 1 -15.15 28.13 58.25
C MET A 1 -14.69 28.26 56.81
N THR A 2 -15.00 27.31 56.03
CA THR A 2 -16.14 27.19 55.09
C THR A 2 -15.89 27.95 53.80
N GLY A 3 -15.74 27.21 52.72
CA GLY A 3 -16.36 27.42 51.48
C GLY A 3 -15.57 27.00 50.26
N ALA A 4 -15.41 25.69 50.02
CA ALA A 4 -14.98 25.18 48.74
C ALA A 4 -16.22 25.03 47.83
N THR A 5 -16.40 25.92 46.87
CA THR A 5 -17.53 25.89 45.93
C THR A 5 -17.16 25.01 44.74
N ASN A 6 -17.81 23.85 44.65
CA ASN A 6 -17.88 22.95 43.53
C ASN A 6 -18.34 23.69 42.27
N MET A 7 -17.48 23.77 41.27
CA MET A 7 -17.86 24.15 39.91
C MET A 7 -17.78 22.87 39.01
N ALA A 8 -18.83 22.03 39.18
CA ALA A 8 -19.11 20.95 38.26
C ALA A 8 -19.61 21.53 36.94
N THR A 9 -18.77 21.59 35.94
CA THR A 9 -19.16 21.92 34.56
C THR A 9 -20.09 20.84 34.03
N ARG A 10 -21.37 21.25 33.86
CA ARG A 10 -22.39 20.51 33.11
C ARG A 10 -21.86 20.20 31.69
N VAL A 11 -21.51 18.96 31.43
CA VAL A 11 -21.37 18.45 30.06
C VAL A 11 -22.78 18.27 29.51
N ASP A 12 -23.12 19.08 28.56
CA ASP A 12 -24.39 19.04 27.81
C ASP A 12 -24.55 17.68 27.10
N ARG A 13 -25.37 16.80 27.67
CA ARG A 13 -25.76 15.50 27.13
C ARG A 13 -26.93 15.65 26.16
N GLY A 14 -26.76 16.46 25.11
CA GLY A 14 -27.80 16.77 24.13
C GLY A 14 -27.42 16.39 22.68
N GLY A 15 -26.58 15.40 22.43
CA GLY A 15 -26.29 14.88 21.11
C GLY A 15 -27.09 13.61 20.81
N LYS A 16 -28.19 13.72 20.05
CA LYS A 16 -28.95 12.58 19.47
C LYS A 16 -28.03 11.54 18.96
N GLN A 17 -28.03 10.30 19.50
CA GLN A 17 -27.47 9.10 18.91
C GLN A 17 -28.08 8.90 17.52
N GLY A 18 -27.39 9.37 16.48
CA GLY A 18 -27.77 9.17 15.10
C GLY A 18 -27.71 7.68 14.77
N LYS A 19 -28.77 7.19 14.17
CA LYS A 19 -29.08 5.85 13.70
C LYS A 19 -27.85 5.01 13.28
N THR A 20 -27.75 3.81 13.85
CA THR A 20 -26.74 2.77 13.62
C THR A 20 -26.58 2.30 12.15
N GLY A 21 -27.40 2.77 11.22
CA GLY A 21 -27.29 2.49 9.78
C GLY A 21 -26.22 3.31 9.04
N GLY A 22 -25.83 4.49 9.54
CA GLY A 22 -24.87 5.37 8.86
C GLY A 22 -23.41 4.90 8.97
N SER A 23 -23.06 4.14 10.02
CA SER A 23 -21.68 3.69 10.22
C SER A 23 -21.23 2.62 9.22
N GLY A 24 -22.10 1.69 8.82
CA GLY A 24 -21.77 0.65 7.84
C GLY A 24 -21.58 1.19 6.44
N LEU A 25 -22.45 2.11 5.99
CA LEU A 25 -22.34 2.75 4.68
C LEU A 25 -21.08 3.63 4.57
N GLY A 26 -20.74 4.36 5.65
CA GLY A 26 -19.50 5.12 5.71
C GLY A 26 -18.26 4.24 5.59
N LEU A 27 -18.22 3.10 6.29
CA LEU A 27 -17.13 2.12 6.18
C LEU A 27 -17.05 1.49 4.79
N PHE A 28 -18.19 1.22 4.15
CA PHE A 28 -18.23 0.74 2.79
C PHE A 28 -17.66 1.77 1.80
N ALA A 29 -17.99 3.06 1.93
CA ALA A 29 -17.43 4.11 1.10
C ALA A 29 -15.89 4.21 1.25
N LEU A 30 -15.37 4.03 2.48
CA LEU A 30 -13.93 3.98 2.73
C LEU A 30 -13.28 2.73 2.09
N ALA A 31 -13.93 1.57 2.19
CA ALA A 31 -13.45 0.35 1.56
C ALA A 31 -13.47 0.46 0.01
N ALA A 32 -14.49 1.10 -0.57
CA ALA A 32 -14.54 1.38 -2.00
C ALA A 32 -13.38 2.31 -2.44
N GLY A 33 -13.03 3.32 -1.66
CA GLY A 33 -11.87 4.16 -1.93
C GLY A 33 -10.55 3.40 -1.83
N ALA A 34 -10.38 2.55 -0.82
CA ALA A 34 -9.23 1.66 -0.70
C ALA A 34 -9.14 0.68 -1.88
N PHE A 35 -10.27 0.18 -2.39
CA PHE A 35 -10.33 -0.63 -3.61
C PHE A 35 -9.81 0.14 -4.83
N VAL A 36 -10.32 1.35 -5.07
CA VAL A 36 -9.91 2.16 -6.23
C VAL A 36 -8.41 2.42 -6.22
N LEU A 37 -7.87 2.84 -5.06
CA LEU A 37 -6.45 3.17 -4.94
C LEU A 37 -5.55 1.93 -5.02
N GLY A 38 -5.94 0.84 -4.38
CA GLY A 38 -5.20 -0.43 -4.47
C GLY A 38 -5.19 -1.00 -5.88
N ALA A 39 -6.33 -1.00 -6.59
CA ALA A 39 -6.39 -1.44 -7.97
C ALA A 39 -5.57 -0.52 -8.89
N ALA A 40 -5.64 0.80 -8.70
CA ALA A 40 -4.87 1.77 -9.49
C ALA A 40 -3.35 1.60 -9.30
N GLU A 41 -2.89 1.21 -8.11
CA GLU A 41 -1.47 0.95 -7.85
C GLU A 41 -0.97 -0.26 -8.66
N PHE A 42 -1.65 -1.39 -8.55
CA PHE A 42 -1.14 -2.68 -9.04
C PHE A 42 -1.57 -3.05 -10.46
N VAL A 43 -2.63 -2.46 -11.01
CA VAL A 43 -3.14 -2.82 -12.35
C VAL A 43 -2.08 -2.62 -13.44
N MET A 44 -1.21 -1.61 -13.30
CA MET A 44 -0.18 -1.32 -14.30
C MET A 44 0.78 -2.49 -14.50
N MET A 45 1.09 -3.29 -13.46
CA MET A 45 1.95 -4.47 -13.58
C MET A 45 1.31 -5.55 -14.45
N GLY A 46 0.00 -5.68 -14.40
CA GLY A 46 -0.76 -6.63 -15.24
C GLY A 46 -0.86 -6.21 -16.71
N ILE A 47 -0.97 -4.90 -16.97
CA ILE A 47 -1.24 -4.35 -18.32
C ILE A 47 0.01 -3.74 -18.97
N LEU A 48 1.19 -3.91 -18.37
CA LEU A 48 2.43 -3.26 -18.80
C LEU A 48 2.78 -3.53 -20.26
N PRO A 49 2.73 -4.79 -20.79
CA PRO A 49 3.07 -5.07 -22.18
C PRO A 49 2.15 -4.37 -23.17
N GLN A 50 0.83 -4.40 -22.93
CA GLN A 50 -0.16 -3.77 -23.81
C GLN A 50 -0.01 -2.25 -23.86
N THR A 51 0.31 -1.65 -22.71
CA THR A 51 0.55 -0.21 -22.60
C THR A 51 1.83 0.18 -23.33
N ALA A 52 2.92 -0.58 -23.14
CA ALA A 52 4.20 -0.34 -23.83
C ALA A 52 4.05 -0.46 -25.35
N GLN A 53 3.35 -1.48 -25.82
CA GLN A 53 3.09 -1.69 -27.24
C GLN A 53 2.26 -0.55 -27.85
N THR A 54 1.19 -0.12 -27.18
CA THR A 54 0.30 0.93 -27.68
C THR A 54 1.00 2.28 -27.75
N LEU A 55 1.85 2.61 -26.76
CA LEU A 55 2.58 3.87 -26.68
C LEU A 55 3.94 3.83 -27.40
N GLN A 56 4.28 2.71 -28.04
CA GLN A 56 5.52 2.51 -28.79
C GLN A 56 6.78 2.79 -27.94
N VAL A 57 6.77 2.30 -26.70
CA VAL A 57 7.91 2.42 -25.77
C VAL A 57 8.42 1.06 -25.36
N SER A 58 9.66 1.00 -24.90
CA SER A 58 10.24 -0.24 -24.35
C SER A 58 9.60 -0.62 -23.02
N ILE A 59 9.65 -1.90 -22.65
CA ILE A 59 9.18 -2.40 -21.35
C ILE A 59 9.89 -1.69 -20.17
N PRO A 60 11.21 -1.48 -20.19
CA PRO A 60 11.89 -0.67 -19.17
C PRO A 60 11.32 0.76 -19.04
N THR A 61 11.09 1.43 -20.18
CA THR A 61 10.46 2.77 -20.21
C THR A 61 9.05 2.73 -19.61
N ALA A 62 8.26 1.71 -19.91
CA ALA A 62 6.93 1.55 -19.34
C ALA A 62 6.95 1.36 -17.81
N GLY A 63 8.03 0.83 -17.24
CA GLY A 63 8.26 0.76 -15.80
C GLY A 63 8.17 2.14 -15.10
N HIS A 64 8.48 3.23 -15.80
CA HIS A 64 8.33 4.59 -15.26
C HIS A 64 6.88 4.96 -14.95
N PHE A 65 5.88 4.32 -15.56
CA PHE A 65 4.46 4.53 -15.22
C PHE A 65 4.13 4.02 -13.82
N ILE A 66 4.81 2.96 -13.37
CA ILE A 66 4.72 2.42 -12.00
C ILE A 66 5.43 3.35 -11.03
N SER A 67 6.68 3.74 -11.35
CA SER A 67 7.47 4.66 -10.53
C SER A 67 6.78 6.02 -10.36
N ALA A 68 6.16 6.56 -11.40
CA ALA A 68 5.47 7.84 -11.35
C ALA A 68 4.29 7.81 -10.36
N TYR A 69 3.50 6.73 -10.36
CA TYR A 69 2.43 6.56 -9.38
C TYR A 69 2.99 6.50 -7.95
N ALA A 70 4.00 5.69 -7.73
CA ALA A 70 4.62 5.50 -6.43
C ALA A 70 5.26 6.81 -5.89
N ILE A 71 5.91 7.60 -6.75
CA ILE A 71 6.41 8.94 -6.38
C ILE A 71 5.23 9.86 -6.04
N GLY A 72 4.13 9.78 -6.82
CA GLY A 72 2.89 10.49 -6.52
C GLY A 72 2.37 10.18 -5.11
N VAL A 73 2.37 8.90 -4.69
CA VAL A 73 1.99 8.49 -3.34
C VAL A 73 2.89 9.12 -2.28
N CYS A 74 4.21 9.11 -2.49
CA CYS A 74 5.16 9.71 -1.56
C CYS A 74 4.91 11.21 -1.38
N VAL A 75 4.79 11.95 -2.48
CA VAL A 75 4.53 13.40 -2.46
C VAL A 75 3.15 13.70 -1.87
N GLY A 76 2.14 12.96 -2.31
CA GLY A 76 0.76 13.17 -1.88
C GLY A 76 0.50 12.84 -0.42
N THR A 77 1.26 11.93 0.18
CA THR A 77 1.16 11.66 1.62
C THR A 77 1.43 12.92 2.46
N LEU A 78 2.28 13.84 1.96
CA LEU A 78 2.51 15.12 2.60
C LEU A 78 1.26 16.02 2.63
N MET A 79 0.24 15.74 1.80
CA MET A 79 -1.05 16.46 1.83
C MET A 79 -1.75 16.33 3.20
N LEU A 80 -1.47 15.26 3.97
CA LEU A 80 -1.96 15.14 5.34
C LEU A 80 -1.46 16.26 6.24
N VAL A 81 -0.22 16.70 6.05
CA VAL A 81 0.38 17.79 6.82
C VAL A 81 -0.31 19.12 6.53
N PHE A 82 -0.58 19.40 5.26
CA PHE A 82 -1.22 20.64 4.82
C PHE A 82 -2.74 20.61 4.99
N GLY A 83 -3.37 19.44 4.82
CA GLY A 83 -4.81 19.22 4.89
C GLY A 83 -5.39 19.15 6.32
N ARG A 84 -4.58 19.21 7.37
CA ARG A 84 -5.00 19.01 8.78
C ARG A 84 -6.14 19.92 9.25
N ARG A 85 -6.31 21.09 8.61
CA ARG A 85 -7.42 22.04 8.91
C ARG A 85 -8.69 21.75 8.12
N ILE A 86 -8.64 20.84 7.16
CA ILE A 86 -9.77 20.48 6.30
C ILE A 86 -10.54 19.34 6.98
N PRO A 87 -11.89 19.39 7.01
CA PRO A 87 -12.70 18.30 7.54
C PRO A 87 -12.36 16.96 6.87
N PRO A 88 -12.19 15.86 7.62
CA PRO A 88 -11.75 14.56 7.06
C PRO A 88 -12.64 14.04 5.92
N ARG A 89 -13.96 14.26 5.98
CA ARG A 89 -14.87 13.92 4.88
C ARG A 89 -14.52 14.65 3.58
N THR A 90 -14.25 15.97 3.69
CA THR A 90 -13.88 16.79 2.53
C THR A 90 -12.56 16.31 1.92
N LEU A 91 -11.59 15.94 2.77
CA LEU A 91 -10.33 15.35 2.29
C LEU A 91 -10.56 14.06 1.49
N ILE A 92 -11.38 13.12 2.01
CA ILE A 92 -11.70 11.88 1.29
C ILE A 92 -12.34 12.17 -0.08
N VAL A 93 -13.29 13.10 -0.13
CA VAL A 93 -13.92 13.49 -1.41
C VAL A 93 -12.90 14.10 -2.36
N MET A 94 -12.05 15.01 -1.90
CA MET A 94 -10.97 15.60 -2.71
C MET A 94 -10.01 14.53 -3.24
N PHE A 95 -9.60 13.58 -2.40
CA PHE A 95 -8.73 12.47 -2.81
C PHE A 95 -9.37 11.61 -3.89
N MET A 96 -10.66 11.31 -3.78
CA MET A 96 -11.37 10.54 -4.81
C MET A 96 -11.54 11.34 -6.11
N VAL A 97 -11.74 12.65 -6.05
CA VAL A 97 -11.77 13.52 -7.23
C VAL A 97 -10.40 13.56 -7.92
N ILE A 98 -9.31 13.67 -7.17
CA ILE A 98 -7.95 13.63 -7.73
C ILE A 98 -7.67 12.24 -8.35
N ALA A 99 -8.06 11.16 -7.68
CA ALA A 99 -7.94 9.79 -8.21
C ALA A 99 -8.75 9.63 -9.50
N CYS A 100 -9.97 10.15 -9.56
CA CYS A 100 -10.80 10.16 -10.76
C CYS A 100 -10.10 10.90 -11.92
N ALA A 101 -9.63 12.12 -11.68
CA ALA A 101 -8.94 12.91 -12.67
C ALA A 101 -7.65 12.23 -13.18
N GLY A 102 -6.82 11.72 -12.28
CA GLY A 102 -5.58 11.02 -12.64
C GLY A 102 -5.83 9.74 -13.44
N ASN A 103 -6.84 8.94 -13.10
CA ASN A 103 -7.20 7.75 -13.87
C ASN A 103 -7.87 8.12 -15.21
N ALA A 104 -8.73 9.14 -15.26
CA ALA A 104 -9.30 9.62 -16.52
C ALA A 104 -8.21 10.11 -17.48
N LEU A 105 -7.26 10.92 -16.99
CA LEU A 105 -6.11 11.35 -17.77
C LEU A 105 -5.23 10.18 -18.22
N SER A 106 -5.06 9.15 -17.39
CA SER A 106 -4.35 7.92 -17.75
C SER A 106 -5.05 7.20 -18.91
N ALA A 107 -6.38 7.11 -18.89
CA ALA A 107 -7.16 6.53 -19.99
C ALA A 107 -7.02 7.30 -21.30
N MET A 108 -6.88 8.64 -21.22
CA MET A 108 -6.77 9.54 -22.37
C MET A 108 -5.33 9.69 -22.89
N ALA A 109 -4.34 9.08 -22.22
CA ALA A 109 -2.94 9.27 -22.56
C ALA A 109 -2.61 8.83 -23.99
N VAL A 110 -2.07 9.74 -24.78
CA VAL A 110 -1.67 9.53 -26.18
C VAL A 110 -0.18 9.25 -26.34
N ASN A 111 0.62 9.55 -25.31
CA ASN A 111 2.07 9.33 -25.28
C ASN A 111 2.56 9.01 -23.86
N ALA A 112 3.80 8.55 -23.75
CA ALA A 112 4.39 8.16 -22.47
C ALA A 112 4.52 9.32 -21.47
N PRO A 113 4.98 10.53 -21.81
CA PRO A 113 5.04 11.64 -20.87
C PRO A 113 3.68 12.01 -20.26
N MET A 114 2.62 12.01 -21.07
CA MET A 114 1.26 12.24 -20.58
C MET A 114 0.83 11.17 -19.58
N LEU A 115 1.12 9.89 -19.87
CA LEU A 115 0.78 8.81 -18.94
C LEU A 115 1.60 8.89 -17.65
N VAL A 116 2.89 9.25 -17.71
CA VAL A 116 3.71 9.50 -16.51
C VAL A 116 3.10 10.58 -15.63
N GLY A 117 2.73 11.73 -16.19
CA GLY A 117 2.07 12.82 -15.46
C GLY A 117 0.71 12.41 -14.86
N ALA A 118 -0.09 11.68 -15.64
CA ALA A 118 -1.39 11.17 -15.20
C ALA A 118 -1.28 10.14 -14.06
N ARG A 119 -0.29 9.26 -14.13
CA ARG A 119 0.00 8.26 -13.09
C ARG A 119 0.50 8.93 -11.81
N PHE A 120 1.39 9.94 -11.92
CA PHE A 120 1.79 10.74 -10.77
C PHE A 120 0.59 11.40 -10.09
N LEU A 121 -0.30 12.04 -10.86
CA LEU A 121 -1.52 12.65 -10.32
C LEU A 121 -2.43 11.61 -9.64
N ALA A 122 -2.62 10.43 -10.26
CA ALA A 122 -3.44 9.35 -9.71
C ALA A 122 -2.86 8.79 -8.40
N GLY A 123 -1.54 8.85 -8.20
CA GLY A 123 -0.86 8.41 -6.97
C GLY A 123 -1.00 9.38 -5.81
N LEU A 124 -1.12 10.69 -6.06
CA LEU A 124 -1.15 11.72 -5.00
C LEU A 124 -2.13 11.43 -3.86
N PRO A 125 -3.38 10.99 -4.08
CA PRO A 125 -4.32 10.77 -3.00
C PRO A 125 -4.05 9.53 -2.15
N HIS A 126 -3.25 8.57 -2.63
CA HIS A 126 -3.22 7.21 -2.08
C HIS A 126 -2.81 7.18 -0.60
N GLY A 127 -1.61 7.63 -0.25
CA GLY A 127 -1.12 7.58 1.13
C GLY A 127 -1.93 8.47 2.08
N ALA A 128 -2.31 9.66 1.63
CA ALA A 128 -3.13 10.59 2.40
C ALA A 128 -4.56 10.06 2.64
N PHE A 129 -5.11 9.33 1.67
CA PHE A 129 -6.41 8.66 1.82
C PHE A 129 -6.37 7.63 2.95
N PHE A 130 -5.40 6.72 2.97
CA PHE A 130 -5.33 5.67 3.99
C PHE A 130 -5.20 6.24 5.41
N GLY A 131 -4.40 7.30 5.60
CA GLY A 131 -4.31 8.00 6.88
C GLY A 131 -5.66 8.59 7.33
N THR A 132 -6.30 9.35 6.44
CA THR A 132 -7.60 9.99 6.71
C THR A 132 -8.72 8.95 6.89
N ALA A 133 -8.75 7.91 6.06
CA ALA A 133 -9.74 6.85 6.12
C ALA A 133 -9.64 6.02 7.41
N THR A 134 -8.42 5.74 7.89
CA THR A 134 -8.18 5.09 9.18
C THR A 134 -8.77 5.90 10.33
N LEU A 135 -8.57 7.21 10.34
CA LEU A 135 -9.15 8.11 11.33
C LEU A 135 -10.68 8.04 11.31
N ILE A 136 -11.29 8.18 10.12
CA ILE A 136 -12.75 8.14 9.98
C ILE A 136 -13.29 6.76 10.38
N ALA A 137 -12.62 5.67 9.98
CA ALA A 137 -13.04 4.32 10.35
C ALA A 137 -13.08 4.12 11.87
N LYS A 138 -12.08 4.64 12.61
CA LYS A 138 -12.07 4.63 14.08
C LYS A 138 -13.23 5.45 14.66
N LEU A 139 -13.52 6.63 14.10
CA LEU A 139 -14.63 7.48 14.54
C LEU A 139 -16.02 6.89 14.28
N LEU A 140 -16.16 6.10 13.21
CA LEU A 140 -17.40 5.39 12.85
C LEU A 140 -17.58 4.09 13.65
N ALA A 141 -16.51 3.58 14.25
CA ALA A 141 -16.52 2.34 14.98
C ALA A 141 -17.35 2.43 16.28
N ARG A 142 -17.96 1.31 16.68
CA ARG A 142 -18.46 1.16 18.05
C ARG A 142 -17.27 1.08 19.00
N LYS A 143 -17.44 1.60 20.21
CA LYS A 143 -16.41 1.55 21.27
C LYS A 143 -15.87 0.14 21.45
N GLY A 144 -14.54 -0.03 21.37
CA GLY A 144 -13.85 -1.32 21.45
C GLY A 144 -13.85 -2.15 20.15
N LYS A 145 -14.31 -1.59 19.01
CA LYS A 145 -14.31 -2.24 17.68
C LYS A 145 -13.57 -1.43 16.61
N GLU A 146 -12.70 -0.53 17.04
CA GLU A 146 -11.96 0.38 16.16
C GLU A 146 -11.06 -0.38 15.18
N ALA A 147 -10.32 -1.38 15.67
CA ALA A 147 -9.48 -2.23 14.84
C ALA A 147 -10.27 -2.96 13.75
N ARG A 148 -11.47 -3.47 14.09
CA ARG A 148 -12.35 -4.14 13.12
C ARG A 148 -12.84 -3.18 12.03
N ALA A 149 -13.13 -1.94 12.36
CA ALA A 149 -13.57 -0.94 11.41
C ALA A 149 -12.44 -0.58 10.42
N VAL A 150 -11.21 -0.41 10.91
CA VAL A 150 -10.03 -0.20 10.07
C VAL A 150 -9.78 -1.41 9.17
N ALA A 151 -9.85 -2.63 9.71
CA ALA A 151 -9.71 -3.85 8.92
C ALA A 151 -10.75 -3.94 7.80
N SER A 152 -12.03 -3.57 8.08
CA SER A 152 -13.08 -3.53 7.06
C SER A 152 -12.77 -2.54 5.93
N MET A 153 -12.15 -1.40 6.24
CA MET A 153 -11.70 -0.43 5.22
C MET A 153 -10.55 -1.02 4.39
N VAL A 154 -9.55 -1.62 5.02
CA VAL A 154 -8.38 -2.22 4.32
C VAL A 154 -8.79 -3.41 3.45
N THR A 155 -9.89 -4.12 3.77
CA THR A 155 -10.43 -5.20 2.94
C THR A 155 -10.69 -4.73 1.50
N GLY A 156 -11.02 -3.45 1.28
CA GLY A 156 -11.16 -2.87 -0.06
C GLY A 156 -9.89 -3.05 -0.90
N GLN A 157 -8.72 -2.75 -0.37
CA GLN A 157 -7.44 -2.95 -1.06
C GLN A 157 -7.15 -4.44 -1.30
N THR A 158 -7.49 -5.30 -0.35
CA THR A 158 -7.34 -6.75 -0.51
C THR A 158 -8.18 -7.28 -1.67
N VAL A 159 -9.44 -6.84 -1.76
CA VAL A 159 -10.36 -7.18 -2.87
C VAL A 159 -9.84 -6.60 -4.19
N ALA A 160 -9.26 -5.40 -4.17
CA ALA A 160 -8.66 -4.79 -5.36
C ALA A 160 -7.52 -5.65 -5.93
N ASN A 161 -6.64 -6.15 -5.08
CA ASN A 161 -5.52 -7.00 -5.51
C ASN A 161 -5.99 -8.35 -6.05
N MET A 162 -7.03 -8.93 -5.44
CA MET A 162 -7.54 -10.25 -5.82
C MET A 162 -8.47 -10.23 -7.04
N LEU A 163 -9.26 -9.16 -7.21
CA LEU A 163 -10.29 -9.08 -8.26
C LEU A 163 -10.11 -7.86 -9.17
N GLY A 164 -9.77 -6.69 -8.63
CA GLY A 164 -9.67 -5.44 -9.38
C GLY A 164 -8.52 -5.44 -10.38
N VAL A 165 -7.34 -5.89 -9.96
CA VAL A 165 -6.16 -5.99 -10.82
C VAL A 165 -6.39 -7.01 -11.95
N PRO A 166 -6.84 -8.25 -11.68
CA PRO A 166 -7.18 -9.20 -12.74
C PRO A 166 -8.27 -8.69 -13.69
N ALA A 167 -9.31 -8.03 -13.18
CA ALA A 167 -10.36 -7.45 -14.02
C ALA A 167 -9.81 -6.38 -14.97
N GLY A 168 -8.93 -5.52 -14.49
CA GLY A 168 -8.24 -4.53 -15.32
C GLY A 168 -7.33 -5.18 -16.36
N THR A 169 -6.62 -6.24 -15.99
CA THR A 169 -5.78 -7.03 -16.91
C THR A 169 -6.64 -7.70 -17.99
N LEU A 170 -7.79 -8.27 -17.60
CA LEU A 170 -8.74 -8.90 -18.53
C LEU A 170 -9.28 -7.88 -19.55
N LEU A 171 -9.62 -6.67 -19.10
CA LEU A 171 -10.03 -5.59 -20.00
C LEU A 171 -8.93 -5.25 -21.02
N ALA A 172 -7.67 -5.22 -20.58
CA ALA A 172 -6.54 -4.96 -21.45
C ALA A 172 -6.25 -6.10 -22.44
N GLU A 173 -6.49 -7.34 -22.03
CA GLU A 173 -6.31 -8.54 -22.88
C GLU A 173 -7.32 -8.61 -24.02
N HIS A 174 -8.58 -8.30 -23.74
CA HIS A 174 -9.69 -8.52 -24.69
C HIS A 174 -10.16 -7.25 -25.40
N MET A 175 -9.88 -6.07 -24.84
CA MET A 175 -10.41 -4.80 -25.37
C MET A 175 -9.32 -3.72 -25.44
N SER A 176 -9.07 -3.02 -24.34
CA SER A 176 -8.07 -1.95 -24.24
C SER A 176 -7.66 -1.71 -22.81
N TRP A 177 -6.34 -1.53 -22.59
CA TRP A 177 -5.82 -1.15 -21.29
C TRP A 177 -6.39 0.19 -20.77
N ARG A 178 -6.85 1.07 -21.67
CA ARG A 178 -7.50 2.33 -21.31
C ARG A 178 -8.79 2.13 -20.55
N LEU A 179 -9.54 1.06 -20.85
CA LEU A 179 -10.81 0.74 -20.17
C LEU A 179 -10.59 0.41 -18.69
N ALA A 180 -9.45 -0.16 -18.30
CA ALA A 180 -9.11 -0.35 -16.90
C ALA A 180 -9.08 0.99 -16.16
N PHE A 181 -8.47 2.01 -16.74
CA PHE A 181 -8.42 3.34 -16.15
C PHE A 181 -9.75 4.09 -16.21
N VAL A 182 -10.55 3.91 -17.27
CA VAL A 182 -11.94 4.43 -17.32
C VAL A 182 -12.76 3.83 -16.17
N ALA A 183 -12.70 2.52 -15.96
CA ALA A 183 -13.40 1.86 -14.87
C ALA A 183 -12.95 2.39 -13.50
N LEU A 184 -11.64 2.56 -13.30
CA LEU A 184 -11.09 3.12 -12.06
C LEU A 184 -11.52 4.57 -11.85
N ALA A 185 -11.55 5.40 -12.90
CA ALA A 185 -12.05 6.77 -12.83
C ALA A 185 -13.54 6.81 -12.46
N ALA A 186 -14.36 5.96 -13.08
CA ALA A 186 -15.79 5.84 -12.76
C ALA A 186 -16.00 5.37 -11.31
N CYS A 187 -15.27 4.35 -10.85
CA CYS A 187 -15.32 3.88 -9.46
C CYS A 187 -14.89 4.99 -8.47
N ALA A 188 -13.86 5.78 -8.81
CA ALA A 188 -13.43 6.91 -7.99
C ALA A 188 -14.51 7.99 -7.90
N ALA A 189 -15.15 8.34 -9.02
CA ALA A 189 -16.25 9.32 -9.06
C ALA A 189 -17.44 8.85 -8.21
N VAL A 190 -17.87 7.59 -8.38
CA VAL A 190 -18.94 6.99 -7.56
C VAL A 190 -18.54 7.02 -6.08
N THR A 191 -17.31 6.64 -5.75
CA THR A 191 -16.82 6.65 -4.37
C THR A 191 -16.80 8.06 -3.77
N ALA A 192 -16.46 9.09 -4.54
CA ALA A 192 -16.53 10.49 -4.10
C ALA A 192 -17.97 10.88 -3.70
N VAL A 193 -18.97 10.49 -4.51
CA VAL A 193 -20.38 10.71 -4.21
C VAL A 193 -20.82 9.95 -2.94
N LEU A 194 -20.46 8.66 -2.86
CA LEU A 194 -20.77 7.83 -1.68
C LEU A 194 -20.13 8.39 -0.40
N ALA A 195 -18.86 8.82 -0.48
CA ALA A 195 -18.16 9.41 0.64
C ALA A 195 -18.85 10.72 1.09
N ARG A 196 -19.29 11.56 0.14
CA ARG A 196 -20.02 12.80 0.44
C ARG A 196 -21.37 12.54 1.09
N ALA A 197 -22.05 11.47 0.67
CA ALA A 197 -23.39 11.12 1.16
C ALA A 197 -23.37 10.37 2.49
N TRP A 198 -22.43 9.44 2.69
CA TRP A 198 -22.46 8.47 3.78
C TRP A 198 -21.46 8.73 4.91
N ILE A 199 -20.40 9.49 4.67
CA ILE A 199 -19.47 9.84 5.73
C ILE A 199 -19.99 11.09 6.45
N PRO A 200 -20.20 11.04 7.78
CA PRO A 200 -20.64 12.21 8.53
C PRO A 200 -19.60 13.33 8.51
N SER A 201 -20.04 14.57 8.60
CA SER A 201 -19.13 15.70 8.76
C SER A 201 -18.57 15.70 10.19
N VAL A 202 -17.26 15.52 10.29
CA VAL A 202 -16.51 15.55 11.55
C VAL A 202 -15.61 16.78 11.51
N ALA A 203 -15.51 17.48 12.63
CA ALA A 203 -14.58 18.59 12.75
C ALA A 203 -13.13 18.14 12.55
N PRO A 204 -12.24 19.02 12.07
CA PRO A 204 -10.82 18.71 11.98
C PRO A 204 -10.27 18.28 13.34
N VAL A 205 -9.40 17.27 13.33
CA VAL A 205 -8.80 16.77 14.57
C VAL A 205 -7.76 17.79 15.06
N ARG A 206 -7.86 18.17 16.33
CA ARG A 206 -6.81 18.95 17.00
C ARG A 206 -5.57 18.05 17.10
N ASP A 207 -4.50 18.42 16.43
CA ASP A 207 -3.24 17.67 16.46
C ASP A 207 -2.26 18.22 17.52
N ALA A 208 -1.31 17.38 17.92
CA ALA A 208 -0.23 17.75 18.85
C ALA A 208 0.80 18.70 18.21
N GLY A 209 0.54 19.22 17.01
CA GLY A 209 1.45 20.02 16.21
C GLY A 209 2.55 19.18 15.52
N LEU A 210 3.09 19.73 14.44
CA LEU A 210 4.09 19.03 13.60
C LEU A 210 5.29 18.49 14.39
N ARG A 211 5.81 19.25 15.36
CA ARG A 211 6.98 18.83 16.14
C ARG A 211 6.72 17.62 17.03
N GLY A 212 5.49 17.47 17.55
CA GLY A 212 5.08 16.31 18.37
C GLY A 212 4.95 15.05 17.52
N GLN A 213 4.37 15.16 16.32
CA GLN A 213 4.10 14.06 15.43
C GLN A 213 5.37 13.40 14.86
N PHE A 214 6.47 14.13 14.68
CA PHE A 214 7.73 13.61 14.17
C PHE A 214 8.74 13.23 15.27
N ARG A 215 8.37 13.32 16.56
CA ARG A 215 9.28 13.05 17.69
C ARG A 215 9.86 11.64 17.67
N PHE A 216 9.09 10.64 17.22
CA PHE A 216 9.53 9.25 17.14
C PHE A 216 10.71 9.05 16.17
N LEU A 217 10.85 9.87 15.13
CA LEU A 217 11.97 9.83 14.19
C LEU A 217 13.30 10.32 14.78
N ARG A 218 13.34 10.78 16.02
CA ARG A 218 14.59 11.08 16.74
C ARG A 218 15.29 9.82 17.26
N GLN A 219 14.59 8.68 17.28
CA GLN A 219 15.14 7.41 17.71
C GLN A 219 15.65 6.60 16.50
N PRO A 220 16.73 5.80 16.66
CA PRO A 220 17.27 5.00 15.55
C PRO A 220 16.40 3.82 15.16
N GLY A 221 15.60 3.25 16.06
CA GLY A 221 14.72 2.10 15.79
C GLY A 221 13.76 2.32 14.62
N PRO A 222 12.92 3.38 14.62
CA PRO A 222 12.05 3.71 13.50
C PRO A 222 12.76 3.83 12.14
N TRP A 223 13.97 4.43 12.12
CA TRP A 223 14.76 4.52 10.90
C TRP A 223 15.20 3.16 10.37
N MET A 224 15.58 2.22 11.27
CA MET A 224 15.92 0.86 10.85
C MET A 224 14.72 0.17 10.16
N VAL A 225 13.51 0.34 10.70
CA VAL A 225 12.29 -0.20 10.09
C VAL A 225 12.00 0.48 8.75
N LEU A 226 12.03 1.82 8.69
CA LEU A 226 11.75 2.56 7.45
C LEU A 226 12.75 2.24 6.34
N ILE A 227 14.04 2.15 6.65
CA ILE A 227 15.06 1.75 5.69
C ILE A 227 14.83 0.31 5.24
N ALA A 228 14.49 -0.61 6.16
CA ALA A 228 14.18 -1.99 5.80
C ALA A 228 12.94 -2.09 4.91
N VAL A 229 11.88 -1.30 5.18
CA VAL A 229 10.70 -1.20 4.31
C VAL A 229 11.10 -0.70 2.92
N PHE A 230 11.87 0.38 2.85
CA PHE A 230 12.33 0.97 1.60
C PHE A 230 13.16 -0.03 0.77
N VAL A 231 14.23 -0.57 1.33
CA VAL A 231 15.13 -1.47 0.57
C VAL A 231 14.47 -2.81 0.28
N GLY A 232 13.65 -3.34 1.18
CA GLY A 232 12.92 -4.60 0.98
C GLY A 232 11.93 -4.51 -0.18
N ASN A 233 11.18 -3.42 -0.26
CA ASN A 233 10.28 -3.18 -1.39
C ASN A 233 11.05 -2.86 -2.68
N THR A 234 12.16 -2.11 -2.60
CA THR A 234 13.05 -1.94 -3.76
C THR A 234 13.43 -3.30 -4.34
N GLY A 235 13.86 -4.25 -3.50
CA GLY A 235 14.23 -5.60 -3.95
C GLY A 235 13.10 -6.34 -4.64
N ILE A 236 11.91 -6.36 -4.04
CA ILE A 236 10.75 -7.05 -4.62
C ILE A 236 10.32 -6.38 -5.94
N PHE A 237 10.26 -5.04 -5.99
CA PHE A 237 9.76 -4.30 -7.15
C PHE A 237 10.75 -4.23 -8.31
N CYS A 238 12.04 -4.55 -8.13
CA CYS A 238 12.96 -4.80 -9.24
C CYS A 238 12.38 -5.85 -10.21
N TRP A 239 11.73 -6.87 -9.70
CA TRP A 239 11.13 -7.94 -10.48
C TRP A 239 9.59 -7.79 -10.62
N TRP A 240 8.89 -7.46 -9.53
CA TRP A 240 7.43 -7.44 -9.50
C TRP A 240 6.82 -6.47 -10.52
N SER A 241 7.48 -5.35 -10.78
CA SER A 241 7.04 -4.38 -11.78
C SER A 241 6.97 -4.96 -13.20
N TYR A 242 7.71 -6.02 -13.45
CA TYR A 242 7.82 -6.68 -14.74
C TYR A 242 7.26 -8.10 -14.74
N VAL A 243 6.42 -8.44 -13.76
CA VAL A 243 5.87 -9.79 -13.57
C VAL A 243 5.06 -10.26 -14.79
N SER A 244 4.23 -9.40 -15.39
CA SER A 244 3.42 -9.76 -16.56
C SER A 244 4.28 -10.14 -17.76
N PRO A 245 5.22 -9.31 -18.27
CA PRO A 245 6.10 -9.71 -19.35
C PRO A 245 7.02 -10.87 -18.98
N TRP A 246 7.43 -11.02 -17.73
CA TRP A 246 8.20 -12.17 -17.26
C TRP A 246 7.40 -13.48 -17.35
N LEU A 247 6.14 -13.49 -16.93
CA LEU A 247 5.23 -14.65 -17.07
C LEU A 247 5.08 -15.07 -18.54
N GLN A 248 4.97 -14.10 -19.44
CA GLN A 248 4.83 -14.37 -20.87
C GLN A 248 6.15 -14.88 -21.48
N LYS A 249 7.27 -14.22 -21.25
CA LYS A 249 8.54 -14.47 -21.92
C LYS A 249 9.32 -15.64 -21.33
N VAL A 250 9.30 -15.79 -20.00
CA VAL A 250 10.00 -16.88 -19.29
C VAL A 250 9.08 -18.06 -19.05
N GLY A 251 7.85 -17.80 -18.59
CA GLY A 251 6.87 -18.85 -18.31
C GLY A 251 6.19 -19.42 -19.56
N GLY A 252 6.27 -18.74 -20.69
CA GLY A 252 5.56 -19.14 -21.92
C GLY A 252 4.05 -19.13 -21.78
N TRP A 253 3.51 -18.27 -20.90
CA TRP A 253 2.08 -18.13 -20.71
C TRP A 253 1.47 -17.26 -21.81
N PRO A 254 0.37 -17.70 -22.43
CA PRO A 254 -0.33 -16.89 -23.42
C PRO A 254 -0.99 -15.68 -22.76
N ASN A 255 -1.19 -14.61 -23.53
CA ASN A 255 -1.75 -13.33 -23.06
C ASN A 255 -3.08 -13.50 -22.30
N ASN A 256 -3.95 -14.35 -22.80
CA ASN A 256 -5.29 -14.59 -22.23
C ASN A 256 -5.29 -15.33 -20.88
N THR A 257 -4.14 -15.67 -20.33
CA THR A 257 -4.01 -16.32 -19.02
C THR A 257 -3.39 -15.39 -17.96
N ILE A 258 -2.89 -14.24 -18.37
CA ILE A 258 -2.18 -13.32 -17.44
C ILE A 258 -3.13 -12.80 -16.36
N SER A 259 -4.38 -12.49 -16.69
CA SER A 259 -5.40 -12.08 -15.71
C SER A 259 -5.63 -13.15 -14.62
N ALA A 260 -5.67 -14.43 -14.99
CA ALA A 260 -5.79 -15.53 -14.03
C ALA A 260 -4.54 -15.65 -13.13
N LEU A 261 -3.34 -15.44 -13.69
CA LEU A 261 -2.11 -15.44 -12.92
C LEU A 261 -2.00 -14.22 -12.00
N MET A 262 -2.50 -13.07 -12.42
CA MET A 262 -2.62 -11.89 -11.54
C MET A 262 -3.62 -12.15 -10.40
N MET A 263 -4.70 -12.91 -10.65
CA MET A 263 -5.63 -13.33 -9.60
C MET A 263 -4.96 -14.30 -8.62
N LEU A 264 -4.16 -15.24 -9.10
CA LEU A 264 -3.34 -16.12 -8.25
C LEU A 264 -2.36 -15.32 -7.37
N ALA A 265 -1.69 -14.35 -7.95
CA ALA A 265 -0.80 -13.45 -7.22
C ALA A 265 -1.58 -12.59 -6.20
N GLY A 266 -2.73 -12.04 -6.56
CA GLY A 266 -3.62 -11.32 -5.64
C GLY A 266 -4.10 -12.19 -4.49
N PHE A 267 -4.42 -13.46 -4.75
CA PHE A 267 -4.74 -14.44 -3.70
C PHE A 267 -3.52 -14.67 -2.78
N GLY A 268 -2.31 -14.76 -3.34
CA GLY A 268 -1.07 -14.78 -2.55
C GLY A 268 -0.95 -13.59 -1.61
N MET A 269 -1.24 -12.37 -2.09
CA MET A 269 -1.25 -11.15 -1.27
C MET A 269 -2.25 -11.23 -0.11
N VAL A 270 -3.47 -11.70 -0.37
CA VAL A 270 -4.51 -11.89 0.66
C VAL A 270 -4.03 -12.85 1.75
N VAL A 271 -3.58 -14.04 1.35
CA VAL A 271 -3.12 -15.09 2.26
C VAL A 271 -1.90 -14.61 3.04
N GLY A 272 -0.96 -13.95 2.37
CA GLY A 272 0.23 -13.37 2.98
C GLY A 272 -0.12 -12.35 4.06
N GLY A 273 -0.97 -11.38 3.76
CA GLY A 273 -1.39 -10.36 4.71
C GLY A 273 -2.11 -10.94 5.93
N LEU A 274 -3.00 -11.92 5.72
CA LEU A 274 -3.72 -12.58 6.82
C LEU A 274 -2.77 -13.41 7.72
N ILE A 275 -1.86 -14.17 7.13
CA ILE A 275 -0.92 -15.00 7.89
C ILE A 275 0.13 -14.13 8.58
N GLY A 276 0.70 -13.14 7.88
CA GLY A 276 1.67 -12.22 8.44
C GLY A 276 1.13 -11.44 9.64
N GLY A 277 -0.10 -10.92 9.55
CA GLY A 277 -0.76 -10.27 10.67
C GLY A 277 -0.95 -11.21 11.88
N ARG A 278 -1.47 -12.44 11.66
CA ARG A 278 -1.67 -13.40 12.74
C ARG A 278 -0.37 -13.86 13.42
N ILE A 279 0.71 -13.97 12.64
CA ILE A 279 2.02 -14.34 13.20
C ILE A 279 2.59 -13.17 13.99
N ALA A 280 2.46 -11.93 13.51
CA ALA A 280 2.88 -10.74 14.23
C ALA A 280 2.18 -10.60 15.59
N ASP A 281 0.86 -10.88 15.64
CA ASP A 281 0.10 -10.87 16.90
C ASP A 281 0.57 -11.90 17.93
N ARG A 282 1.11 -13.04 17.47
CA ARG A 282 1.51 -14.16 18.34
C ARG A 282 2.99 -14.19 18.65
N TRP A 283 3.80 -13.62 17.80
CA TRP A 283 5.26 -13.59 17.95
C TRP A 283 5.73 -12.15 18.17
N VAL A 284 6.64 -11.65 17.32
CA VAL A 284 7.12 -10.26 17.35
C VAL A 284 7.03 -9.66 15.93
N PRO A 285 6.55 -8.42 15.81
CA PRO A 285 6.35 -7.81 14.49
C PRO A 285 7.62 -7.69 13.66
N GLY A 286 8.78 -7.35 14.27
CA GLY A 286 10.06 -7.26 13.57
C GLY A 286 10.57 -8.61 13.10
N GLY A 287 10.50 -9.63 13.96
CA GLY A 287 10.84 -11.01 13.59
C GLY A 287 9.94 -11.56 12.49
N THR A 288 8.64 -11.27 12.54
CA THR A 288 7.68 -11.65 11.50
C THR A 288 8.01 -10.95 10.19
N SER A 289 8.33 -9.65 10.22
CA SER A 289 8.75 -8.91 9.03
C SER A 289 10.03 -9.48 8.42
N ALA A 290 11.01 -9.85 9.26
CA ALA A 290 12.25 -10.48 8.81
C ALA A 290 11.99 -11.81 8.09
N LEU A 291 11.08 -12.65 8.63
CA LEU A 291 10.68 -13.92 8.01
C LEU A 291 10.05 -13.69 6.62
N GLY A 292 9.09 -12.78 6.51
CA GLY A 292 8.44 -12.48 5.23
C GLY A 292 9.43 -11.92 4.20
N GLN A 293 10.34 -11.05 4.63
CA GLN A 293 11.39 -10.52 3.77
C GLN A 293 12.41 -11.59 3.34
N CYS A 294 12.69 -12.58 4.21
CA CYS A 294 13.51 -13.73 3.87
C CYS A 294 12.84 -14.59 2.78
N ILE A 295 11.54 -14.85 2.91
CA ILE A 295 10.76 -15.57 1.87
C ILE A 295 10.84 -14.81 0.53
N ALA A 296 10.70 -13.48 0.52
CA ALA A 296 10.84 -12.67 -0.68
C ALA A 296 12.26 -12.78 -1.29
N CYS A 297 13.30 -12.67 -0.46
CA CYS A 297 14.70 -12.76 -0.88
C CYS A 297 15.01 -14.12 -1.53
N LEU A 298 14.59 -15.22 -0.88
CA LEU A 298 14.73 -16.57 -1.40
C LEU A 298 13.90 -16.79 -2.67
N GLY A 299 12.70 -16.22 -2.74
CA GLY A 299 11.87 -16.24 -3.93
C GLY A 299 12.53 -15.55 -5.13
N LEU A 300 13.11 -14.36 -4.92
CA LEU A 300 13.84 -13.63 -5.96
C LEU A 300 15.08 -14.40 -6.43
N LEU A 301 15.82 -14.99 -5.50
CA LEU A 301 16.97 -15.84 -5.82
C LEU A 301 16.54 -17.07 -6.61
N ALA A 302 15.43 -17.71 -6.23
CA ALA A 302 14.88 -18.86 -6.95
C ALA A 302 14.41 -18.50 -8.37
N VAL A 303 13.80 -17.34 -8.58
CA VAL A 303 13.45 -16.83 -9.93
C VAL A 303 14.69 -16.75 -10.84
N PHE A 304 15.85 -16.40 -10.30
CA PHE A 304 17.09 -16.32 -11.06
C PHE A 304 17.71 -17.71 -11.32
N LEU A 305 17.74 -18.58 -10.30
CA LEU A 305 18.47 -19.85 -10.35
C LEU A 305 17.69 -21.00 -11.03
N VAL A 306 16.35 -20.98 -10.93
CA VAL A 306 15.51 -22.06 -11.43
C VAL A 306 15.08 -21.79 -12.87
N PRO A 307 15.27 -22.75 -13.79
CA PRO A 307 14.78 -22.61 -15.16
C PRO A 307 13.27 -22.31 -15.19
N GLY A 308 12.89 -21.33 -16.02
CA GLY A 308 11.50 -20.93 -16.15
C GLY A 308 10.64 -22.02 -16.79
N SER A 309 9.67 -22.51 -16.06
CA SER A 309 8.57 -23.32 -16.57
C SER A 309 7.23 -22.65 -16.23
N ARG A 310 6.14 -23.09 -16.85
CA ARG A 310 4.81 -22.58 -16.50
C ARG A 310 4.53 -22.70 -15.01
N TRP A 311 4.77 -23.87 -14.43
CA TRP A 311 4.45 -24.12 -13.02
C TRP A 311 5.38 -23.38 -12.06
N SER A 312 6.70 -23.32 -12.36
CA SER A 312 7.64 -22.58 -11.51
C SER A 312 7.34 -21.08 -11.53
N THR A 313 7.00 -20.51 -12.68
CA THR A 313 6.70 -19.07 -12.79
C THR A 313 5.40 -18.70 -12.08
N ALA A 314 4.35 -19.52 -12.15
CA ALA A 314 3.11 -19.33 -11.40
C ALA A 314 3.37 -19.43 -9.88
N LEU A 315 4.16 -20.43 -9.43
CA LEU A 315 4.53 -20.59 -8.02
C LEU A 315 5.31 -19.37 -7.50
N PHE A 316 6.31 -18.90 -8.25
CA PHE A 316 7.11 -17.74 -7.81
C PHE A 316 6.28 -16.44 -7.79
N ALA A 317 5.38 -16.25 -8.74
CA ALA A 317 4.44 -15.14 -8.71
C ALA A 317 3.57 -15.17 -7.44
N PHE A 318 3.08 -16.34 -7.04
CA PHE A 318 2.34 -16.52 -5.80
C PHE A 318 3.21 -16.28 -4.55
N VAL A 319 4.40 -16.91 -4.46
CA VAL A 319 5.26 -16.83 -3.26
C VAL A 319 5.77 -15.42 -3.02
N ILE A 320 6.20 -14.71 -4.07
CA ILE A 320 6.73 -13.35 -3.90
C ILE A 320 5.61 -12.37 -3.58
N SER A 321 4.42 -12.50 -4.19
CA SER A 321 3.27 -11.67 -3.85
C SER A 321 2.74 -11.96 -2.43
N PHE A 322 2.76 -13.22 -2.01
CA PHE A 322 2.50 -13.60 -0.62
C PHE A 322 3.47 -12.89 0.34
N ALA A 323 4.78 -12.96 0.07
CA ALA A 323 5.80 -12.35 0.91
C ALA A 323 5.65 -10.82 0.98
N LEU A 324 5.33 -10.17 -0.15
CA LEU A 324 5.11 -8.72 -0.26
C LEU A 324 4.04 -8.23 0.74
N PHE A 325 2.94 -8.95 0.87
CA PHE A 325 1.86 -8.55 1.80
C PHE A 325 2.01 -9.16 3.20
N PHE A 326 2.74 -10.26 3.33
CA PHE A 326 3.07 -10.84 4.64
C PHE A 326 3.79 -9.84 5.55
N VAL A 327 4.66 -9.01 5.01
CA VAL A 327 5.41 -8.00 5.77
C VAL A 327 4.61 -6.71 6.04
N SER A 328 3.53 -6.47 5.31
CA SER A 328 2.81 -5.19 5.34
C SER A 328 2.21 -4.85 6.71
N ALA A 329 1.41 -5.77 7.29
CA ALA A 329 0.78 -5.53 8.57
C ALA A 329 1.80 -5.43 9.73
N PRO A 330 2.79 -6.34 9.86
CA PRO A 330 3.83 -6.22 10.88
C PRO A 330 4.61 -4.90 10.82
N GLN A 331 4.99 -4.44 9.63
CA GLN A 331 5.75 -3.19 9.45
C GLN A 331 4.91 -1.96 9.83
N GLN A 332 3.62 -1.97 9.49
CA GLN A 332 2.70 -0.89 9.90
C GLN A 332 2.52 -0.86 11.42
N LEU A 333 2.42 -2.04 12.06
CA LEU A 333 2.32 -2.14 13.51
C LEU A 333 3.55 -1.56 14.21
N LEU A 334 4.77 -1.94 13.76
CA LEU A 334 6.03 -1.41 14.31
C LEU A 334 6.09 0.12 14.29
N MET A 335 5.65 0.73 13.20
CA MET A 335 5.70 2.18 13.06
C MET A 335 4.55 2.88 13.79
N ALA A 336 3.39 2.24 13.93
CA ALA A 336 2.31 2.76 14.76
C ALA A 336 2.69 2.75 16.25
N GLU A 337 3.33 1.68 16.72
CA GLU A 337 3.86 1.57 18.09
C GLU A 337 4.96 2.59 18.36
N ALA A 338 5.89 2.78 17.41
CA ALA A 338 6.95 3.79 17.51
C ALA A 338 6.37 5.22 17.58
N GLY A 339 5.24 5.47 16.94
CA GLY A 339 4.53 6.75 16.93
C GLY A 339 3.65 7.00 18.18
N THR A 340 3.59 6.06 19.13
CA THR A 340 2.75 6.18 20.34
C THR A 340 3.06 7.47 21.11
N GLY A 341 2.00 8.22 21.46
CA GLY A 341 2.11 9.50 22.16
C GLY A 341 2.08 10.75 21.27
N GLY A 342 1.44 10.66 20.09
CA GLY A 342 1.11 11.80 19.23
C GLY A 342 1.55 11.69 17.76
N GLY A 343 2.28 10.65 17.39
CA GLY A 343 2.78 10.41 16.03
C GLY A 343 2.16 9.19 15.33
N GLU A 344 1.13 8.58 15.86
CA GLU A 344 0.56 7.32 15.38
C GLU A 344 0.07 7.39 13.91
N LEU A 345 -0.57 8.50 13.52
CA LEU A 345 -1.02 8.73 12.14
C LEU A 345 0.14 8.89 11.17
N ILE A 346 1.17 9.63 11.58
CA ILE A 346 2.36 9.86 10.76
C ILE A 346 3.25 8.61 10.71
N GLY A 347 3.31 7.81 11.78
CA GLY A 347 4.01 6.52 11.78
C GLY A 347 3.54 5.62 10.64
N GLY A 348 2.22 5.39 10.53
CA GLY A 348 1.64 4.63 9.41
C GLY A 348 1.87 5.28 8.03
N ALA A 349 1.79 6.60 7.95
CA ALA A 349 2.04 7.34 6.71
C ALA A 349 3.51 7.25 6.24
N THR A 350 4.48 7.25 7.16
CA THR A 350 5.90 7.08 6.81
C THR A 350 6.21 5.70 6.25
N VAL A 351 5.52 4.65 6.72
CA VAL A 351 5.62 3.31 6.10
C VAL A 351 5.16 3.35 4.65
N GLN A 352 4.03 4.00 4.36
CA GLN A 352 3.55 4.13 2.98
C GLN A 352 4.51 4.92 2.09
N ILE A 353 5.15 5.95 2.62
CA ILE A 353 6.22 6.68 1.90
C ILE A 353 7.39 5.75 1.61
N ALA A 354 7.91 5.05 2.63
CA ALA A 354 9.05 4.14 2.48
C ALA A 354 8.73 2.99 1.51
N PHE A 355 7.54 2.39 1.61
CA PHE A 355 7.03 1.36 0.71
C PHE A 355 7.00 1.85 -0.74
N ASN A 356 6.32 2.96 -0.99
CA ASN A 356 6.15 3.47 -2.36
C ASN A 356 7.44 4.05 -2.94
N PHE A 357 8.30 4.64 -2.11
CA PHE A 357 9.62 5.05 -2.59
C PHE A 357 10.47 3.83 -3.00
N GLY A 358 10.37 2.73 -2.24
CA GLY A 358 10.94 1.44 -2.64
C GLY A 358 10.37 0.92 -3.96
N ASN A 359 9.06 0.99 -4.15
CA ASN A 359 8.41 0.60 -5.40
C ASN A 359 8.94 1.41 -6.60
N ALA A 360 9.06 2.74 -6.43
CA ALA A 360 9.56 3.62 -7.47
C ALA A 360 11.01 3.28 -7.85
N VAL A 361 11.90 3.19 -6.85
CA VAL A 361 13.32 2.88 -7.06
C VAL A 361 13.48 1.46 -7.63
N GLY A 362 12.76 0.47 -7.08
CA GLY A 362 12.81 -0.91 -7.54
C GLY A 362 12.37 -1.04 -9.00
N SER A 363 11.28 -0.40 -9.41
CA SER A 363 10.83 -0.38 -10.79
C SER A 363 11.87 0.24 -11.73
N MET A 364 12.52 1.33 -11.32
CA MET A 364 13.58 1.98 -12.12
C MET A 364 14.84 1.10 -12.22
N VAL A 365 15.30 0.53 -11.10
CA VAL A 365 16.47 -0.36 -11.08
C VAL A 365 16.21 -1.61 -11.91
N GLY A 366 15.07 -2.27 -11.71
CA GLY A 366 14.69 -3.46 -12.49
C GLY A 366 14.60 -3.17 -13.99
N GLY A 367 14.04 -2.02 -14.37
CA GLY A 367 13.99 -1.57 -15.77
C GLY A 367 15.36 -1.32 -16.37
N GLY A 368 16.22 -0.60 -15.64
CA GLY A 368 17.60 -0.35 -16.08
C GLY A 368 18.41 -1.65 -16.25
N VAL A 369 18.24 -2.60 -15.32
CA VAL A 369 18.88 -3.92 -15.41
C VAL A 369 18.33 -4.73 -16.59
N LEU A 370 17.00 -4.67 -16.82
CA LEU A 370 16.38 -5.35 -17.95
C LEU A 370 16.89 -4.81 -19.29
N ASP A 371 17.05 -3.50 -19.40
CA ASP A 371 17.62 -2.84 -20.57
C ASP A 371 19.10 -3.24 -20.77
N ALA A 372 19.92 -3.10 -19.72
CA ALA A 372 21.34 -3.44 -19.75
C ALA A 372 21.61 -4.93 -20.02
N SER A 373 20.69 -5.82 -19.65
CA SER A 373 20.78 -7.26 -19.87
C SER A 373 20.18 -7.74 -21.20
N HIS A 374 19.93 -6.83 -22.16
CA HIS A 374 19.30 -7.15 -23.44
C HIS A 374 17.97 -7.90 -23.29
N MET A 375 17.10 -7.41 -22.38
CA MET A 375 15.77 -7.96 -22.10
C MET A 375 15.78 -9.38 -21.48
N ASN A 376 16.80 -9.71 -20.73
CA ASN A 376 16.82 -10.96 -19.96
C ASN A 376 16.05 -10.81 -18.65
N TYR A 377 14.84 -11.37 -18.59
CA TYR A 377 13.89 -11.24 -17.49
C TYR A 377 14.28 -11.97 -16.18
N HIS A 378 15.41 -12.68 -16.13
CA HIS A 378 15.94 -13.26 -14.89
C HIS A 378 16.73 -12.25 -14.04
N TYR A 379 17.44 -11.30 -14.70
CA TYR A 379 18.32 -10.36 -14.02
C TYR A 379 17.62 -9.33 -13.12
N PRO A 380 16.40 -8.82 -13.41
CA PRO A 380 15.67 -7.98 -12.48
C PRO A 380 15.46 -8.63 -11.10
N ALA A 381 15.18 -9.94 -11.06
CA ALA A 381 15.07 -10.66 -9.79
C ALA A 381 16.42 -10.72 -9.05
N LEU A 382 17.52 -11.03 -9.74
CA LEU A 382 18.86 -11.05 -9.17
C LEU A 382 19.24 -9.68 -8.60
N SER A 383 18.95 -8.58 -9.32
CA SER A 383 19.25 -7.23 -8.86
C SER A 383 18.47 -6.86 -7.58
N GLY A 384 17.34 -7.49 -7.34
CA GLY A 384 16.53 -7.30 -6.13
C GLY A 384 17.09 -8.01 -4.89
N VAL A 385 17.86 -9.10 -5.07
CA VAL A 385 18.37 -9.92 -3.96
C VAL A 385 19.20 -9.14 -2.94
N PRO A 386 20.19 -8.29 -3.31
CA PRO A 386 20.98 -7.53 -2.34
C PRO A 386 20.12 -6.60 -1.48
N PHE A 387 19.12 -5.95 -2.06
CA PHE A 387 18.19 -5.07 -1.33
C PHE A 387 17.33 -5.86 -0.36
N ALA A 388 16.77 -6.98 -0.80
CA ALA A 388 15.97 -7.86 0.05
C ALA A 388 16.80 -8.44 1.20
N ALA A 389 18.04 -8.86 0.94
CA ALA A 389 18.96 -9.38 1.96
C ALA A 389 19.32 -8.30 3.00
N LEU A 390 19.57 -7.06 2.57
CA LEU A 390 19.81 -5.94 3.47
C LEU A 390 18.57 -5.67 4.36
N ALA A 391 17.36 -5.76 3.81
CA ALA A 391 16.14 -5.62 4.60
C ALA A 391 16.01 -6.72 5.66
N VAL A 392 16.31 -7.98 5.30
CA VAL A 392 16.35 -9.10 6.28
C VAL A 392 17.32 -8.79 7.41
N LEU A 393 18.55 -8.37 7.09
CA LEU A 393 19.56 -8.02 8.08
C LEU A 393 19.08 -6.93 9.05
N LEU A 394 18.54 -5.83 8.51
CA LEU A 394 18.05 -4.71 9.31
C LEU A 394 16.88 -5.14 10.24
N LEU A 395 15.95 -5.95 9.74
CA LEU A 395 14.80 -6.41 10.53
C LEU A 395 15.20 -7.44 11.61
N VAL A 396 16.16 -8.33 11.31
CA VAL A 396 16.73 -9.25 12.31
C VAL A 396 17.46 -8.46 13.41
N LEU A 397 18.31 -7.49 13.02
CA LEU A 397 18.99 -6.63 13.98
C LEU A 397 18.02 -5.83 14.84
N TYR A 398 16.97 -5.29 14.23
CA TYR A 398 15.90 -4.60 14.95
C TYR A 398 15.22 -5.52 15.97
N SER A 399 14.79 -6.71 15.55
CA SER A 399 14.09 -7.67 16.42
C SER A 399 14.97 -8.11 17.60
N VAL A 400 16.25 -8.38 17.36
CA VAL A 400 17.19 -8.76 18.44
C VAL A 400 17.44 -7.60 19.41
N ARG A 401 17.60 -6.36 18.88
CA ARG A 401 17.99 -5.20 19.70
C ARG A 401 16.84 -4.59 20.50
N TYR A 402 15.65 -4.55 19.92
CA TYR A 402 14.51 -3.80 20.48
C TYR A 402 13.39 -4.70 21.00
N GLU A 403 13.07 -5.81 20.35
CA GLU A 403 11.93 -6.65 20.74
C GLU A 403 12.30 -7.70 21.80
N ARG A 404 13.45 -8.39 21.64
CA ARG A 404 13.89 -9.40 22.63
C ARG A 404 14.27 -8.77 23.96
N ARG A 405 15.01 -7.66 23.96
CA ARG A 405 15.37 -6.96 25.19
C ARG A 405 14.17 -6.41 25.97
N GLY A 406 13.11 -5.99 25.29
CA GLY A 406 11.86 -5.58 25.95
C GLY A 406 11.21 -6.74 26.72
N ARG A 407 11.11 -7.93 26.11
CA ARG A 407 10.56 -9.13 26.79
C ARG A 407 11.36 -9.58 28.00
N ASP A 408 12.68 -9.54 27.91
CA ASP A 408 13.54 -9.93 29.04
C ASP A 408 13.37 -9.00 30.25
N VAL A 409 13.15 -7.69 30.01
CA VAL A 409 12.87 -6.72 31.07
C VAL A 409 11.49 -6.92 31.69
N ASP A 410 10.48 -7.28 30.90
CA ASP A 410 9.12 -7.54 31.41
C ASP A 410 9.04 -8.86 32.16
N LEU A 411 9.78 -9.89 31.75
CA LEU A 411 9.92 -11.16 32.48
C LEU A 411 10.68 -11.02 33.81
N LEU A 412 11.58 -10.04 33.93
CA LEU A 412 12.28 -9.75 35.18
C LEU A 412 11.47 -8.86 36.13
N ARG A 413 10.36 -8.28 35.66
CA ARG A 413 9.44 -7.44 36.45
C ARG A 413 8.14 -8.16 36.86
N ALA A 414 7.86 -9.33 36.31
CA ALA A 414 6.74 -10.20 36.64
C ALA A 414 7.16 -11.27 37.66
#